data_4240581f71870affb49361215678e7f6
#
_entry.id   4240581f71870affb49361215678e7f6
#
_cell.length_a   1.000
_cell.length_b   1.000
_cell.length_c   1.000
_cell.angle_alpha   90.00
_cell.angle_beta   90.00
_cell.angle_gamma   90.00
#
_symmetry.space_group_name_H-M   'P 1'
#
loop_
_entity.id
_entity.type
_entity.pdbx_description
1 polymer ?
#
loop_
_entity_poly.entity_id
_entity_poly.type
_entity_poly.pdbx_seq_one_letter_code
_entity_poly.pdbx_strand_id
1 'polypeptide(L)'
;MDKFYENIEKICEDNEKVAMFIDMDGTIIVYEVYPEHLVKERMERKYSDGEPLTYIIDKLNKISKIKNIDLYILSLSKSEKITKEKEEWLRKYLPFIDEKNWIILTKEFGEYTKENRDIIKALKIKEKEKENEYNHLILLDDDHKILKETQSMLGEKASVFHISSAII
;
A
#
# COMPACT_ATOMS: atom_id res chain seq x y z
N MET A 1 -3.57 21.67 9.87
CA MET A 1 -3.42 21.63 8.39
C MET A 1 -2.79 20.29 8.00
N ASP A 2 -3.44 19.53 7.14
CA ASP A 2 -2.96 18.20 6.73
C ASP A 2 -2.21 18.32 5.40
N LYS A 3 -0.90 18.53 5.48
CA LYS A 3 -0.03 18.71 4.31
C LYS A 3 -0.04 17.51 3.37
N PHE A 4 -0.15 16.31 3.90
CA PHE A 4 -0.21 15.11 3.08
C PHE A 4 -1.49 15.10 2.23
N TYR A 5 -2.63 15.33 2.85
CA TYR A 5 -3.91 15.43 2.14
C TYR A 5 -3.87 16.54 1.07
N GLU A 6 -3.35 17.71 1.43
CA GLU A 6 -3.23 18.84 0.49
C GLU A 6 -2.36 18.50 -0.71
N ASN A 7 -1.26 17.76 -0.50
CA ASN A 7 -0.39 17.31 -1.59
C ASN A 7 -1.12 16.34 -2.52
N ILE A 8 -1.87 15.39 -1.96
CA ILE A 8 -2.66 14.44 -2.76
C ILE A 8 -3.75 15.18 -3.55
N GLU A 9 -4.45 16.10 -2.88
CA GLU A 9 -5.48 16.92 -3.52
C GLU A 9 -4.92 17.72 -4.70
N LYS A 10 -3.73 18.33 -4.53
CA LYS A 10 -3.06 19.07 -5.59
C LYS A 10 -2.67 18.18 -6.76
N ILE A 11 -2.14 16.99 -6.50
CA ILE A 11 -1.84 16.02 -7.56
C ILE A 11 -3.11 15.70 -8.35
N CYS A 12 -4.23 15.51 -7.67
CA CYS A 12 -5.50 15.25 -8.33
C CYS A 12 -6.02 16.44 -9.13
N GLU A 13 -5.80 17.66 -8.66
CA GLU A 13 -6.13 18.88 -9.41
C GLU A 13 -5.32 19.03 -10.69
N ASP A 14 -4.03 18.66 -10.62
CA ASP A 14 -3.08 18.81 -11.74
C ASP A 14 -3.16 17.67 -12.76
N ASN A 15 -3.90 16.60 -12.47
CA ASN A 15 -3.96 15.41 -13.31
C ASN A 15 -5.40 14.93 -13.51
N GLU A 16 -5.70 14.43 -14.68
CA GLU A 16 -7.05 13.99 -15.04
C GLU A 16 -7.46 12.71 -14.30
N LYS A 17 -6.54 11.73 -14.21
CA LYS A 17 -6.82 10.42 -13.62
C LYS A 17 -5.62 9.92 -12.81
N VAL A 18 -5.83 9.72 -11.52
CA VAL A 18 -4.77 9.38 -10.56
C VAL A 18 -5.03 8.04 -9.91
N ALA A 19 -3.98 7.25 -9.69
CA ALA A 19 -4.05 6.03 -8.90
C ALA A 19 -3.13 6.15 -7.69
N MET A 20 -3.61 5.74 -6.52
CA MET A 20 -2.83 5.69 -5.29
C MET A 20 -2.74 4.26 -4.81
N PHE A 21 -1.51 3.79 -4.64
CA PHE A 21 -1.19 2.44 -4.16
C PHE A 21 -0.69 2.52 -2.72
N ILE A 22 -1.24 1.68 -1.87
CA ILE A 22 -1.05 1.76 -0.43
C ILE A 22 -0.52 0.43 0.08
N ASP A 23 0.67 0.46 0.70
CA ASP A 23 1.24 -0.68 1.40
C ASP A 23 0.45 -0.99 2.68
N MET A 24 0.61 -2.18 3.23
CA MET A 24 -0.07 -2.60 4.46
C MET A 24 0.83 -2.56 5.69
N ASP A 25 1.81 -3.45 5.76
CA ASP A 25 2.66 -3.61 6.96
C ASP A 25 3.47 -2.34 7.26
N GLY A 26 3.27 -1.76 8.43
CA GLY A 26 3.95 -0.52 8.84
C GLY A 26 3.37 0.75 8.20
N THR A 27 2.32 0.64 7.39
CA THR A 27 1.67 1.76 6.70
C THR A 27 0.25 1.98 7.19
N ILE A 28 -0.59 0.95 7.17
CA ILE A 28 -1.97 1.00 7.67
C ILE A 28 -2.23 0.06 8.84
N ILE A 29 -1.35 -0.90 9.06
CA ILE A 29 -1.37 -1.82 10.18
C ILE A 29 -0.03 -1.73 10.92
N VAL A 30 -0.07 -1.79 12.24
CA VAL A 30 1.14 -1.74 13.07
C VAL A 30 2.05 -2.92 12.72
N TYR A 31 3.31 -2.60 12.39
CA TYR A 31 4.33 -3.62 12.15
C TYR A 31 4.93 -4.04 13.49
N GLU A 32 4.75 -5.32 13.86
CA GLU A 32 5.27 -5.85 15.12
C GLU A 32 6.53 -6.65 14.88
N VAL A 33 7.57 -6.29 15.64
CA VAL A 33 8.84 -7.02 15.68
C VAL A 33 8.90 -7.79 16.99
N TYR A 34 8.96 -9.12 16.86
CA TYR A 34 9.06 -10.00 18.04
C TYR A 34 10.53 -10.38 18.27
N PRO A 35 11.03 -10.29 19.52
CA PRO A 35 12.33 -10.85 19.87
C PRO A 35 12.38 -12.36 19.54
N GLU A 36 13.58 -12.89 19.29
CA GLU A 36 13.74 -14.30 18.94
C GLU A 36 13.12 -15.27 19.93
N HIS A 37 13.17 -14.94 21.24
CA HIS A 37 12.61 -15.78 22.29
C HIS A 37 11.07 -15.82 22.31
N LEU A 38 10.41 -14.96 21.52
CA LEU A 38 8.94 -14.92 21.40
C LEU A 38 8.46 -15.46 20.03
N VAL A 39 9.26 -16.33 19.40
CA VAL A 39 8.92 -16.88 18.08
C VAL A 39 7.58 -17.62 18.10
N LYS A 40 7.29 -18.36 19.19
CA LYS A 40 6.03 -19.10 19.33
C LYS A 40 4.83 -18.16 19.29
N GLU A 41 4.86 -17.09 20.10
CA GLU A 41 3.81 -16.08 20.17
C GLU A 41 3.61 -15.39 18.82
N ARG A 42 4.68 -15.07 18.11
CA ARG A 42 4.63 -14.51 16.77
C ARG A 42 3.96 -15.43 15.76
N MET A 43 4.25 -16.74 15.84
CA MET A 43 3.68 -17.74 14.91
C MET A 43 2.21 -18.06 15.19
N GLU A 44 1.77 -17.92 16.43
CA GLU A 44 0.40 -18.15 16.85
C GLU A 44 -0.51 -16.96 16.52
N ARG A 45 0.06 -15.78 16.30
CA ARG A 45 -0.69 -14.56 16.03
C ARG A 45 -1.20 -14.53 14.60
N LYS A 46 -2.48 -14.22 14.45
CA LYS A 46 -3.09 -14.00 13.14
C LYS A 46 -2.88 -12.57 12.67
N TYR A 47 -2.58 -12.40 11.39
CA TYR A 47 -2.49 -11.08 10.78
C TYR A 47 -3.80 -10.30 10.94
N SER A 48 -4.93 -10.99 10.84
CA SER A 48 -6.25 -10.38 11.01
C SER A 48 -6.49 -9.73 12.38
N ASP A 49 -5.68 -10.08 13.39
CA ASP A 49 -5.73 -9.47 14.73
C ASP A 49 -4.82 -8.23 14.84
N GLY A 50 -4.16 -7.81 13.76
CA GLY A 50 -3.25 -6.69 13.76
C GLY A 50 -3.93 -5.36 14.08
N GLU A 51 -3.22 -4.49 14.80
CA GLU A 51 -3.71 -3.17 15.20
C GLU A 51 -3.77 -2.21 14.00
N PRO A 52 -4.94 -1.64 13.70
CA PRO A 52 -5.04 -0.66 12.62
C PRO A 52 -4.45 0.69 13.02
N LEU A 53 -3.79 1.35 12.08
CA LEU A 53 -3.38 2.74 12.21
C LEU A 53 -4.55 3.63 11.81
N THR A 54 -5.50 3.81 12.71
CA THR A 54 -6.78 4.49 12.44
C THR A 54 -6.62 5.89 11.88
N TYR A 55 -5.62 6.62 12.37
CA TYR A 55 -5.32 7.97 11.87
C TYR A 55 -5.01 7.99 10.37
N ILE A 56 -4.22 7.03 9.91
CA ILE A 56 -3.89 6.89 8.47
C ILE A 56 -5.11 6.43 7.68
N ILE A 57 -5.83 5.45 8.21
CA ILE A 57 -7.04 4.90 7.57
C ILE A 57 -8.08 5.99 7.37
N ASP A 58 -8.27 6.86 8.35
CA ASP A 58 -9.22 7.98 8.25
C ASP A 58 -8.80 8.97 7.15
N LYS A 59 -7.50 9.25 7.02
CA LYS A 59 -6.98 10.08 5.93
C LYS A 59 -7.23 9.43 4.57
N LEU A 60 -6.98 8.14 4.45
CA LEU A 60 -7.22 7.41 3.21
C LEU A 60 -8.70 7.39 2.82
N ASN A 61 -9.58 7.25 3.81
CA ASN A 61 -11.01 7.33 3.58
C ASN A 61 -11.41 8.71 3.02
N LYS A 62 -10.85 9.77 3.58
CA LYS A 62 -11.06 11.13 3.09
C LYS A 62 -10.54 11.29 1.65
N ILE A 63 -9.33 10.79 1.38
CA ILE A 63 -8.73 10.82 0.04
C ILE A 63 -9.59 10.04 -0.97
N SER A 64 -10.15 8.90 -0.57
CA SER A 64 -10.97 8.07 -1.46
C SER A 64 -12.20 8.81 -2.03
N LYS A 65 -12.59 9.89 -1.41
CA LYS A 65 -13.74 10.72 -1.84
C LYS A 65 -13.38 11.77 -2.87
N ILE A 66 -12.10 11.95 -3.18
CA ILE A 66 -11.67 12.82 -4.28
C ILE A 66 -12.11 12.17 -5.60
N LYS A 67 -12.72 12.96 -6.47
CA LYS A 67 -13.45 12.47 -7.65
C LYS A 67 -12.60 11.65 -8.64
N ASN A 68 -11.35 12.03 -8.87
CA ASN A 68 -10.51 11.47 -9.93
C ASN A 68 -9.34 10.62 -9.43
N ILE A 69 -9.48 10.03 -8.25
CA ILE A 69 -8.47 9.11 -7.70
C ILE A 69 -9.06 7.72 -7.45
N ASP A 70 -8.29 6.71 -7.82
CA ASP A 70 -8.57 5.32 -7.48
C ASP A 70 -7.55 4.84 -6.45
N LEU A 71 -8.01 4.22 -5.37
CA LEU A 71 -7.15 3.66 -4.34
C LEU A 71 -6.99 2.15 -4.54
N TYR A 72 -5.75 1.69 -4.42
CA TYR A 72 -5.37 0.28 -4.47
C TYR A 72 -4.60 -0.10 -3.21
N ILE A 73 -4.78 -1.33 -2.76
CA ILE A 73 -3.87 -1.95 -1.81
C ILE A 73 -2.79 -2.67 -2.61
N LEU A 74 -1.53 -2.48 -2.24
CA LEU A 74 -0.40 -3.14 -2.88
C LEU A 74 0.54 -3.67 -1.82
N SER A 75 0.44 -4.96 -1.53
CA SER A 75 1.13 -5.60 -0.41
C SER A 75 1.81 -6.89 -0.83
N LEU A 76 2.90 -7.22 -0.14
CA LEU A 76 3.62 -8.48 -0.31
C LEU A 76 3.26 -9.42 0.83
N SER A 77 2.99 -10.68 0.51
CA SER A 77 2.60 -11.71 1.47
C SER A 77 3.50 -12.93 1.34
N LYS A 78 3.87 -13.52 2.46
CA LYS A 78 4.72 -14.72 2.46
C LYS A 78 3.98 -16.00 2.06
N SER A 79 2.67 -16.06 2.33
CA SER A 79 1.85 -17.26 2.11
C SER A 79 0.41 -16.92 1.78
N GLU A 80 -0.30 -17.88 1.22
CA GLU A 80 -1.74 -17.77 0.94
C GLU A 80 -2.54 -17.59 2.24
N LYS A 81 -2.13 -18.23 3.31
CA LYS A 81 -2.76 -18.06 4.63
C LYS A 81 -2.72 -16.60 5.07
N ILE A 82 -1.53 -15.98 4.97
CA ILE A 82 -1.36 -14.56 5.33
C ILE A 82 -2.17 -13.66 4.38
N THR A 83 -2.21 -13.99 3.09
CA THR A 83 -3.02 -13.26 2.12
C THR A 83 -4.49 -13.22 2.53
N LYS A 84 -5.05 -14.37 2.90
CA LYS A 84 -6.44 -14.46 3.36
C LYS A 84 -6.69 -13.66 4.64
N GLU A 85 -5.76 -13.69 5.58
CA GLU A 85 -5.84 -12.89 6.80
C GLU A 85 -5.77 -11.39 6.51
N LYS A 86 -4.95 -10.98 5.54
CA LYS A 86 -4.89 -9.59 5.07
C LYS A 86 -6.22 -9.16 4.44
N GLU A 87 -6.84 -10.01 3.65
CA GLU A 87 -8.14 -9.73 3.05
C GLU A 87 -9.24 -9.56 4.11
N GLU A 88 -9.27 -10.43 5.13
CA GLU A 88 -10.20 -10.31 6.27
C GLU A 88 -10.01 -8.96 6.99
N TRP A 89 -8.75 -8.59 7.22
CA TRP A 89 -8.39 -7.33 7.86
C TRP A 89 -8.86 -6.13 7.04
N LEU A 90 -8.65 -6.16 5.73
CA LEU A 90 -9.08 -5.09 4.82
C LEU A 90 -10.60 -4.93 4.79
N ARG A 91 -11.35 -6.02 4.78
CA ARG A 91 -12.83 -5.96 4.82
C ARG A 91 -13.32 -5.26 6.08
N LYS A 92 -12.63 -5.47 7.19
CA LYS A 92 -13.00 -4.89 8.48
C LYS A 92 -12.65 -3.40 8.57
N TYR A 93 -11.46 -3.01 8.13
CA TYR A 93 -10.92 -1.67 8.41
C TYR A 93 -10.90 -0.72 7.21
N LEU A 94 -10.88 -1.21 5.99
CA LEU A 94 -10.86 -0.40 4.77
C LEU A 94 -11.97 -0.80 3.78
N PRO A 95 -13.24 -0.80 4.22
CA PRO A 95 -14.35 -1.19 3.34
C PRO A 95 -14.57 -0.22 2.17
N PHE A 96 -13.97 0.98 2.23
CA PHE A 96 -14.07 1.98 1.17
C PHE A 96 -13.13 1.70 -0.02
N ILE A 97 -12.24 0.70 0.07
CA ILE A 97 -11.42 0.24 -1.06
C ILE A 97 -12.00 -1.09 -1.55
N ASP A 98 -12.49 -1.11 -2.78
CA ASP A 98 -13.10 -2.28 -3.39
C ASP A 98 -12.12 -3.45 -3.46
N GLU A 99 -12.58 -4.67 -3.23
CA GLU A 99 -11.77 -5.90 -3.28
C GLU A 99 -11.05 -6.08 -4.62
N LYS A 100 -11.64 -5.63 -5.73
CA LYS A 100 -11.01 -5.68 -7.07
C LYS A 100 -9.72 -4.86 -7.14
N ASN A 101 -9.53 -3.91 -6.22
CA ASN A 101 -8.35 -3.05 -6.14
C ASN A 101 -7.33 -3.53 -5.09
N TRP A 102 -7.50 -4.72 -4.55
CA TRP A 102 -6.50 -5.32 -3.67
C TRP A 102 -5.50 -6.12 -4.49
N ILE A 103 -4.24 -5.72 -4.43
CA ILE A 103 -3.12 -6.42 -5.06
C ILE A 103 -2.23 -6.95 -3.95
N ILE A 104 -2.40 -8.21 -3.60
CA ILE A 104 -1.60 -8.88 -2.57
C ILE A 104 -0.82 -9.98 -3.27
N LEU A 105 0.49 -9.78 -3.40
CA LEU A 105 1.38 -10.69 -4.11
C LEU A 105 1.94 -11.73 -3.15
N THR A 106 1.75 -13.00 -3.46
CA THR A 106 2.10 -14.12 -2.59
C THR A 106 3.40 -14.79 -3.03
N LYS A 107 4.40 -14.77 -2.16
CA LYS A 107 5.70 -15.42 -2.40
C LYS A 107 5.56 -16.93 -2.58
N GLU A 108 4.69 -17.55 -1.82
CA GLU A 108 4.43 -19.01 -1.86
C GLU A 108 4.10 -19.50 -3.27
N PHE A 109 3.38 -18.70 -4.06
CA PHE A 109 3.02 -19.02 -5.43
C PHE A 109 3.90 -18.34 -6.49
N GLY A 110 5.03 -17.81 -6.07
CA GLY A 110 6.01 -17.22 -6.99
C GLY A 110 5.61 -15.87 -7.59
N GLU A 111 4.61 -15.19 -7.04
CA GLU A 111 4.19 -13.87 -7.53
C GLU A 111 5.25 -12.80 -7.29
N TYR A 112 6.12 -13.01 -6.32
CA TYR A 112 7.37 -12.26 -6.17
C TYR A 112 8.44 -13.18 -5.57
N THR A 113 9.70 -12.74 -5.67
CA THR A 113 10.86 -13.48 -5.18
C THR A 113 11.72 -12.56 -4.30
N LYS A 114 12.70 -13.12 -3.61
CA LYS A 114 13.69 -12.35 -2.86
C LYS A 114 14.44 -11.39 -3.79
N GLU A 115 14.72 -11.82 -5.01
CA GLU A 115 15.49 -11.08 -6.01
C GLU A 115 14.73 -9.88 -6.58
N ASN A 116 13.40 -9.99 -6.78
CA ASN A 116 12.61 -8.91 -7.37
C ASN A 116 11.78 -8.10 -6.36
N ARG A 117 11.93 -8.40 -5.07
CA ARG A 117 11.14 -7.80 -4.00
C ARG A 117 11.10 -6.26 -4.04
N ASP A 118 12.23 -5.63 -4.35
CA ASP A 118 12.31 -4.17 -4.31
C ASP A 118 11.70 -3.50 -5.55
N ILE A 119 11.48 -4.23 -6.64
CA ILE A 119 10.97 -3.69 -7.89
C ILE A 119 9.58 -4.18 -8.27
N ILE A 120 9.08 -5.25 -7.65
CA ILE A 120 7.82 -5.88 -8.06
C ILE A 120 6.63 -4.93 -7.93
N LYS A 121 6.62 -4.08 -6.91
CA LYS A 121 5.55 -3.09 -6.75
C LYS A 121 5.54 -2.08 -7.88
N ALA A 122 6.70 -1.59 -8.30
CA ALA A 122 6.81 -0.67 -9.44
C ALA A 122 6.29 -1.32 -10.73
N LEU A 123 6.59 -2.60 -10.95
CA LEU A 123 6.10 -3.34 -12.11
C LEU A 123 4.57 -3.46 -12.10
N LYS A 124 3.97 -3.72 -10.93
CA LYS A 124 2.51 -3.81 -10.79
C LYS A 124 1.83 -2.46 -10.99
N ILE A 125 2.41 -1.40 -10.49
CA ILE A 125 1.91 -0.04 -10.70
C ILE A 125 1.93 0.30 -12.20
N LYS A 126 3.01 -0.02 -12.88
CA LYS A 126 3.16 0.19 -14.32
C LYS A 126 2.12 -0.58 -15.13
N GLU A 127 1.83 -1.81 -14.73
CA GLU A 127 0.80 -2.64 -15.32
C GLU A 127 -0.59 -1.98 -15.19
N LYS A 128 -0.92 -1.49 -14.00
CA LYS A 128 -2.20 -0.80 -13.73
C LYS A 128 -2.30 0.54 -14.47
N GLU A 129 -1.20 1.29 -14.57
CA GLU A 129 -1.14 2.51 -15.37
C GLU A 129 -1.55 2.24 -16.81
N LYS A 130 -0.99 1.20 -17.39
CA LYS A 130 -1.25 0.84 -18.79
C LYS A 130 -2.69 0.37 -19.00
N GLU A 131 -3.22 -0.45 -18.10
CA GLU A 131 -4.57 -1.00 -18.19
C GLU A 131 -5.66 0.09 -18.08
N ASN A 132 -5.43 1.11 -17.25
CA ASN A 132 -6.45 2.09 -16.89
C ASN A 132 -6.12 3.52 -17.33
N GLU A 133 -5.01 3.73 -18.02
CA GLU A 133 -4.59 5.01 -18.56
C GLU A 133 -4.47 6.13 -17.50
N TYR A 134 -3.85 5.83 -16.35
CA TYR A 134 -3.61 6.85 -15.33
C TYR A 134 -2.58 7.87 -15.77
N ASN A 135 -2.83 9.14 -15.42
CA ASN A 135 -1.91 10.24 -15.72
C ASN A 135 -0.84 10.40 -14.65
N HIS A 136 -1.17 10.05 -13.40
CA HIS A 136 -0.23 10.12 -12.30
C HIS A 136 -0.43 8.97 -11.32
N LEU A 137 0.66 8.56 -10.68
CA LEU A 137 0.73 7.37 -9.83
C LEU A 137 1.32 7.77 -8.48
N ILE A 138 0.69 7.30 -7.41
CA ILE A 138 1.15 7.60 -6.05
C ILE A 138 1.41 6.27 -5.34
N LEU A 139 2.52 6.17 -4.61
CA LEU A 139 2.82 5.05 -3.73
C LEU A 139 3.06 5.56 -2.32
N LEU A 140 2.34 5.00 -1.36
CA LEU A 140 2.54 5.21 0.08
C LEU A 140 3.06 3.91 0.68
N ASP A 141 4.28 3.95 1.23
CA ASP A 141 4.97 2.75 1.72
C ASP A 141 5.90 3.13 2.88
N ASP A 142 6.30 2.17 3.69
CA ASP A 142 7.27 2.37 4.76
C ASP A 142 8.70 1.90 4.39
N ASP A 143 8.85 1.24 3.25
CA ASP A 143 10.13 0.68 2.80
C ASP A 143 10.85 1.63 1.84
N HIS A 144 11.95 2.22 2.30
CA HIS A 144 12.74 3.17 1.51
C HIS A 144 13.29 2.61 0.19
N LYS A 145 13.67 1.33 0.16
CA LYS A 145 14.20 0.71 -1.06
C LYS A 145 13.12 0.59 -2.13
N ILE A 146 11.94 0.15 -1.73
CA ILE A 146 10.79 0.04 -2.62
C ILE A 146 10.40 1.41 -3.16
N LEU A 147 10.35 2.43 -2.31
CA LEU A 147 10.04 3.80 -2.73
C LEU A 147 11.08 4.33 -3.73
N LYS A 148 12.35 4.14 -3.45
CA LYS A 148 13.45 4.57 -4.31
C LYS A 148 13.38 3.91 -5.70
N GLU A 149 13.23 2.58 -5.73
CA GLU A 149 13.14 1.85 -6.99
C GLU A 149 11.90 2.24 -7.79
N THR A 150 10.78 2.42 -7.12
CA THR A 150 9.53 2.84 -7.76
C THR A 150 9.67 4.21 -8.40
N GLN A 151 10.21 5.20 -7.66
CA GLN A 151 10.44 6.55 -8.21
C GLN A 151 11.38 6.51 -9.40
N SER A 152 12.46 5.72 -9.31
CA SER A 152 13.44 5.59 -10.40
C SER A 152 12.83 4.97 -11.65
N MET A 153 12.02 3.93 -11.50
CA MET A 153 11.41 3.21 -12.63
C MET A 153 10.27 3.97 -13.30
N LEU A 154 9.47 4.71 -12.52
CA LEU A 154 8.27 5.38 -13.04
C LEU A 154 8.49 6.85 -13.39
N GLY A 155 9.58 7.45 -12.92
CA GLY A 155 9.95 8.82 -13.27
C GLY A 155 8.96 9.88 -12.79
N GLU A 156 8.76 10.92 -13.59
CA GLU A 156 7.93 12.08 -13.25
C GLU A 156 6.43 11.77 -13.12
N LYS A 157 5.98 10.66 -13.66
CA LYS A 157 4.58 10.21 -13.51
C LYS A 157 4.28 9.68 -12.12
N ALA A 158 5.27 9.46 -11.28
CA ALA A 158 5.09 8.92 -9.94
C ALA A 158 5.50 9.90 -8.85
N SER A 159 4.71 9.92 -7.80
CA SER A 159 5.04 10.58 -6.53
C SER A 159 5.03 9.52 -5.44
N VAL A 160 6.17 9.30 -4.81
CA VAL A 160 6.28 8.32 -3.73
C VAL A 160 6.35 9.04 -2.37
N PHE A 161 5.65 8.48 -1.39
CA PHE A 161 5.61 9.04 -0.04
C PHE A 161 5.96 7.97 0.98
N HIS A 162 6.92 8.26 1.83
CA HIS A 162 7.15 7.46 3.01
C HIS A 162 6.02 7.71 4.01
N ILE A 163 5.60 6.67 4.75
CA ILE A 163 4.49 6.77 5.70
C ILE A 163 4.65 7.91 6.70
N SER A 164 5.88 8.27 7.06
CA SER A 164 6.14 9.39 7.97
C SER A 164 5.57 10.72 7.47
N SER A 165 5.43 10.88 6.16
CA SER A 165 4.82 12.09 5.56
C SER A 165 3.33 12.20 5.85
N ALA A 166 2.67 11.08 6.11
CA ALA A 166 1.23 11.03 6.37
C ALA A 166 0.88 11.16 7.87
N ILE A 167 1.88 11.06 8.74
CA ILE A 167 1.71 11.11 10.19
C ILE A 167 1.72 12.57 10.72
N ILE A 168 2.35 13.46 9.99
CA ILE A 168 2.56 14.86 10.40
C ILE A 168 1.41 15.76 9.96
#